data_371d08a3aadefcfd7702d6cfbd7d5740
#
_entry.id   371d08a3aadefcfd7702d6cfbd7d5740
#
_cell.length_a   1.000
_cell.length_b   1.000
_cell.length_c   1.000
_cell.angle_alpha   90.00
_cell.angle_beta   90.00
_cell.angle_gamma   90.00
#
_symmetry.space_group_name_H-M   'P 1'
#
loop_
_entity.id
_entity.type
_entity.pdbx_description
1 polymer ?
#
loop_
_entity_poly.entity_id
_entity_poly.type
_entity_poly.pdbx_seq_one_letter_code
_entity_poly.pdbx_strand_id
1 'polypeptide(L)'
;MRFYQGSEIGRPDGRSLLGVSDKQDGTVYMAMAEAQLPLGDMGKNLFMLSYGHVENFSLPLRAETLGHTVLNSVYNIGDFDVANLHFENYETFDTPLSWFISASWYKGSKGIDNTQKAVAEAIDSSGGQTLQQLTLISAMAGDMATYKAYEAYGNMIEAQLTQTFNKALKWNEKHSWAVHLGARYDFTKEFKLGAEFFHGSKYWYSMSRTGISDPLDFRNTRGNVYDIYGIWQLDFNQYLRLSFTHIDYDYTNNGRGIGGTEKTNDRADIISLMYDVRF
;
A
#
# COMPACT_ATOMS: atom_id res chain seq x y z
N MET A 1 6.65 16.33 20.56
CA MET A 1 7.33 15.53 19.54
C MET A 1 7.43 14.10 20.04
N ARG A 2 6.94 13.14 19.28
CA ARG A 2 7.00 11.71 19.65
C ARG A 2 7.88 10.98 18.66
N PHE A 3 8.82 10.19 19.16
CA PHE A 3 9.68 9.33 18.34
C PHE A 3 9.28 7.87 18.60
N TYR A 4 9.12 7.12 17.55
CA TYR A 4 8.86 5.69 17.62
C TYR A 4 9.96 4.96 16.85
N GLN A 5 10.56 3.98 17.50
CA GLN A 5 11.45 3.02 16.87
C GLN A 5 10.83 1.65 17.09
N GLY A 6 10.61 0.93 16.02
CA GLY A 6 10.07 -0.44 16.07
C GLY A 6 10.85 -1.34 15.12
N SER A 7 11.24 -2.50 15.61
CA SER A 7 11.97 -3.50 14.82
C SER A 7 11.08 -4.54 14.16
N GLU A 8 9.82 -4.65 14.60
CA GLU A 8 8.91 -5.66 14.06
C GLU A 8 7.48 -5.15 13.97
N ILE A 9 6.84 -5.40 12.83
CA ILE A 9 5.38 -5.38 12.71
C ILE A 9 4.91 -6.81 12.98
N GLY A 10 4.87 -7.18 14.27
CA GLY A 10 4.52 -8.51 14.71
C GLY A 10 3.03 -8.75 14.86
N ARG A 11 2.61 -10.00 14.74
CA ARG A 11 1.32 -10.49 15.24
C ARG A 11 1.45 -10.86 16.72
N PRO A 12 0.34 -10.89 17.49
CA PRO A 12 0.35 -11.34 18.89
C PRO A 12 0.87 -12.77 19.09
N ASP A 13 0.93 -13.58 18.02
CA ASP A 13 1.45 -14.96 18.01
C ASP A 13 2.97 -15.03 17.73
N GLY A 14 3.67 -13.89 17.70
CA GLY A 14 5.10 -13.81 17.42
C GLY A 14 5.49 -14.04 15.98
N ARG A 15 4.51 -14.14 15.07
CA ARG A 15 4.79 -14.25 13.63
C ARG A 15 4.80 -12.87 13.00
N SER A 16 5.81 -12.57 12.18
CA SER A 16 5.84 -11.37 11.37
C SER A 16 4.59 -11.30 10.49
N LEU A 17 3.95 -10.15 10.45
CA LEU A 17 2.82 -9.84 9.57
C LEU A 17 3.16 -10.04 8.09
N LEU A 18 4.43 -9.95 7.74
CA LEU A 18 4.96 -10.07 6.38
C LEU A 18 5.61 -11.43 6.10
N GLY A 19 5.61 -12.36 7.07
CA GLY A 19 6.25 -13.66 6.91
C GLY A 19 7.78 -13.60 6.84
N VAL A 20 8.38 -12.51 7.36
CA VAL A 20 9.82 -12.27 7.34
C VAL A 20 10.49 -13.14 8.41
N SER A 21 11.60 -13.78 8.07
CA SER A 21 12.47 -14.42 9.05
C SER A 21 13.34 -13.36 9.76
N ASP A 22 13.76 -13.62 10.97
CA ASP A 22 14.55 -12.75 11.88
C ASP A 22 15.83 -12.10 11.28
N LYS A 23 16.10 -12.33 10.01
CA LYS A 23 17.31 -11.84 9.32
C LYS A 23 17.12 -10.54 8.53
N GLN A 24 15.90 -9.98 8.48
CA GLN A 24 15.58 -8.80 7.67
C GLN A 24 14.63 -7.84 8.41
N ASP A 25 15.00 -7.49 9.63
CA ASP A 25 14.25 -6.51 10.42
C ASP A 25 14.33 -5.13 9.77
N GLY A 26 13.17 -4.55 9.47
CA GLY A 26 13.09 -3.16 9.07
C GLY A 26 13.01 -2.24 10.29
N THR A 27 13.71 -1.13 10.26
CA THR A 27 13.64 -0.10 11.30
C THR A 27 12.79 1.07 10.82
N VAL A 28 11.89 1.55 11.66
CA VAL A 28 11.03 2.70 11.36
C VAL A 28 11.35 3.84 12.33
N TYR A 29 11.78 4.97 11.80
CA TYR A 29 11.92 6.22 12.52
C TYR A 29 10.72 7.11 12.17
N MET A 30 10.03 7.63 13.17
CA MET A 30 8.89 8.50 12.95
C MET A 30 8.94 9.73 13.83
N ALA A 31 8.66 10.89 13.24
CA ALA A 31 8.47 12.14 13.93
C ALA A 31 7.11 12.74 13.56
N MET A 32 6.39 13.25 14.55
CA MET A 32 5.11 13.92 14.35
C MET A 32 5.06 15.20 15.15
N ALA A 33 4.54 16.27 14.54
CA ALA A 33 4.23 17.53 15.19
C ALA A 33 2.75 17.82 15.00
N GLU A 34 2.10 18.22 16.08
CA GLU A 34 0.70 18.65 16.09
C GLU A 34 0.63 20.09 16.64
N ALA A 35 -0.22 20.91 16.07
CA ALA A 35 -0.47 22.26 16.52
C ALA A 35 -1.91 22.68 16.24
N GLN A 36 -2.46 23.47 17.15
CA GLN A 36 -3.66 24.27 16.90
C GLN A 36 -3.18 25.66 16.49
N LEU A 37 -3.64 26.13 15.33
CA LEU A 37 -3.24 27.44 14.81
C LEU A 37 -4.23 28.51 15.25
N PRO A 38 -3.77 29.70 15.65
CA PRO A 38 -4.64 30.81 16.07
C PRO A 38 -5.23 31.50 14.85
N LEU A 39 -6.19 30.85 14.16
CA LEU A 39 -6.79 31.33 12.91
C LEU A 39 -8.04 32.20 13.13
N GLY A 40 -8.28 32.69 14.35
CA GLY A 40 -9.42 33.56 14.67
C GLY A 40 -10.76 32.90 14.40
N ASP A 41 -11.61 33.54 13.62
CA ASP A 41 -12.99 33.13 13.32
C ASP A 41 -13.07 31.86 12.44
N MET A 42 -11.95 31.30 12.00
CA MET A 42 -11.97 30.04 11.24
C MET A 42 -12.33 28.79 12.06
N GLY A 43 -12.62 28.95 13.37
CA GLY A 43 -13.01 27.84 14.23
C GLY A 43 -11.86 27.00 14.76
N LYS A 44 -12.19 25.84 15.35
CA LYS A 44 -11.21 24.92 15.92
C LYS A 44 -10.49 24.19 14.80
N ASN A 45 -9.18 24.10 14.86
CA ASN A 45 -8.39 23.44 13.84
C ASN A 45 -7.30 22.58 14.44
N LEU A 46 -6.83 21.63 13.65
CA LEU A 46 -5.68 20.79 13.96
C LEU A 46 -4.78 20.72 12.73
N PHE A 47 -3.54 21.09 12.93
CA PHE A 47 -2.47 20.93 11.95
C PHE A 47 -1.56 19.80 12.41
N MET A 48 -1.28 18.85 11.52
CA MET A 48 -0.35 17.76 11.78
C MET A 48 0.66 17.64 10.64
N LEU A 49 1.92 17.53 11.01
CA LEU A 49 3.00 17.19 10.12
C LEU A 49 3.66 15.92 10.65
N SER A 50 3.76 14.90 9.81
CA SER A 50 4.48 13.67 10.14
C SER A 50 5.53 13.35 9.08
N TYR A 51 6.63 12.79 9.54
CA TYR A 51 7.71 12.26 8.72
C TYR A 51 8.11 10.90 9.25
N GLY A 52 8.31 9.96 8.35
CA GLY A 52 8.82 8.64 8.65
C GLY A 52 9.94 8.25 7.69
N HIS A 53 10.95 7.58 8.23
CA HIS A 53 12.00 6.93 7.47
C HIS A 53 11.96 5.44 7.80
N VAL A 54 11.91 4.60 6.79
CA VAL A 54 11.90 3.15 6.94
C VAL A 54 13.16 2.61 6.29
N GLU A 55 14.01 1.99 7.10
CA GLU A 55 15.21 1.27 6.65
C GLU A 55 14.87 -0.19 6.40
N ASN A 56 15.51 -0.78 5.40
CA ASN A 56 15.40 -2.20 5.07
C ASN A 56 13.94 -2.63 4.80
N PHE A 57 13.21 -1.83 4.04
CA PHE A 57 11.83 -2.18 3.70
C PHE A 57 11.78 -3.46 2.90
N SER A 58 11.16 -4.45 3.50
CA SER A 58 11.09 -5.79 2.94
C SER A 58 9.67 -6.13 2.51
N LEU A 59 9.53 -6.67 1.31
CA LEU A 59 8.25 -7.06 0.73
C LEU A 59 8.25 -8.53 0.32
N PRO A 60 7.11 -9.22 0.49
CA PRO A 60 6.93 -10.53 -0.09
C PRO A 60 6.82 -10.39 -1.61
N LEU A 61 7.77 -10.95 -2.32
CA LEU A 61 7.73 -11.09 -3.77
C LEU A 61 7.26 -12.49 -4.12
N ARG A 62 6.29 -12.55 -5.04
CA ARG A 62 5.74 -13.81 -5.55
C ARG A 62 5.83 -13.80 -7.07
N ALA A 63 6.36 -14.87 -7.62
CA ALA A 63 6.35 -15.15 -9.03
C ALA A 63 5.82 -16.55 -9.30
N GLU A 64 5.06 -16.70 -10.39
CA GLU A 64 4.47 -17.96 -10.81
C GLU A 64 4.80 -18.19 -12.28
N THR A 65 5.07 -19.43 -12.62
CA THR A 65 5.33 -19.88 -13.99
C THR A 65 4.59 -21.19 -14.22
N LEU A 66 3.81 -21.29 -15.28
CA LEU A 66 3.00 -22.45 -15.65
C LEU A 66 2.12 -22.98 -14.49
N GLY A 67 1.56 -22.07 -13.67
CA GLY A 67 0.74 -22.43 -12.51
C GLY A 67 1.52 -22.85 -11.28
N HIS A 68 2.85 -22.85 -11.31
CA HIS A 68 3.70 -23.16 -10.18
C HIS A 68 4.33 -21.88 -9.60
N THR A 69 4.34 -21.79 -8.27
CA THR A 69 5.05 -20.71 -7.57
C THR A 69 6.55 -20.96 -7.66
N VAL A 70 7.26 -20.07 -8.35
CA VAL A 70 8.72 -20.12 -8.51
C VAL A 70 9.45 -19.18 -7.55
N LEU A 71 8.72 -18.24 -6.93
CA LEU A 71 9.21 -17.34 -5.91
C LEU A 71 8.11 -17.06 -4.89
N ASN A 72 8.42 -17.21 -3.62
CA ASN A 72 7.57 -16.81 -2.51
C ASN A 72 8.46 -16.48 -1.30
N SER A 73 9.21 -15.40 -1.42
CA SER A 73 10.18 -15.00 -0.42
C SER A 73 10.12 -13.49 -0.18
N VAL A 74 10.64 -13.06 0.95
CA VAL A 74 10.71 -11.65 1.33
C VAL A 74 12.07 -11.11 0.94
N TYR A 75 12.06 -9.96 0.26
CA TYR A 75 13.26 -9.28 -0.19
C TYR A 75 13.27 -7.83 0.31
N ASN A 76 14.43 -7.38 0.73
CA ASN A 76 14.68 -5.98 1.01
C ASN A 76 14.69 -5.22 -0.32
N ILE A 77 13.76 -4.28 -0.49
CA ILE A 77 13.63 -3.45 -1.68
C ILE A 77 14.19 -2.04 -1.46
N GLY A 78 14.79 -1.78 -0.30
CA GLY A 78 15.46 -0.53 0.04
C GLY A 78 14.77 0.23 1.16
N ASP A 79 15.20 1.46 1.31
CA ASP A 79 14.66 2.38 2.29
C ASP A 79 13.61 3.27 1.65
N PHE A 80 12.74 3.85 2.46
CA PHE A 80 11.83 4.87 1.95
C PHE A 80 11.52 5.94 2.99
N ASP A 81 11.28 7.13 2.49
CA ASP A 81 10.82 8.28 3.24
C ASP A 81 9.35 8.52 2.98
N VAL A 82 8.61 8.83 4.02
CA VAL A 82 7.20 9.24 3.94
C VAL A 82 7.01 10.55 4.70
N ALA A 83 6.29 11.46 4.09
CA ALA A 83 5.83 12.69 4.74
C ALA A 83 4.33 12.83 4.57
N ASN A 84 3.66 13.30 5.59
CA ASN A 84 2.24 13.62 5.56
C ASN A 84 2.01 14.98 6.19
N LEU A 85 1.21 15.79 5.51
CA LEU A 85 0.66 17.04 5.99
C LEU A 85 -0.84 16.87 6.10
N HIS A 86 -1.40 17.16 7.26
CA HIS A 86 -2.84 17.11 7.49
C HIS A 86 -3.29 18.38 8.19
N PHE A 87 -4.36 18.95 7.71
CA PHE A 87 -5.05 20.06 8.33
C PHE A 87 -6.53 19.73 8.38
N GLU A 88 -7.13 19.91 9.53
CA GLU A 88 -8.57 19.83 9.70
C GLU A 88 -9.10 21.03 10.44
N ASN A 89 -10.31 21.40 10.12
CA ASN A 89 -11.00 22.55 10.69
C ASN A 89 -12.43 22.14 11.06
N TYR A 90 -12.85 22.57 12.23
CA TYR A 90 -14.17 22.33 12.79
C TYR A 90 -14.87 23.64 13.09
N GLU A 91 -16.18 23.68 12.90
CA GLU A 91 -16.99 24.86 13.20
C GLU A 91 -16.51 26.11 12.45
N THR A 92 -16.20 25.96 11.15
CA THR A 92 -15.69 27.06 10.30
C THR A 92 -16.65 28.22 10.28
N PHE A 93 -16.18 29.43 10.64
CA PHE A 93 -16.97 30.67 10.75
C PHE A 93 -18.23 30.51 11.64
N ASP A 94 -18.08 29.81 12.77
CA ASP A 94 -19.19 29.49 13.70
C ASP A 94 -20.35 28.74 13.03
N THR A 95 -20.11 28.08 11.92
CA THR A 95 -21.07 27.19 11.26
C THR A 95 -20.77 25.73 11.57
N PRO A 96 -21.74 24.82 11.45
CA PRO A 96 -21.51 23.38 11.65
C PRO A 96 -20.78 22.73 10.46
N LEU A 97 -19.91 23.46 9.79
CA LEU A 97 -19.06 22.99 8.71
C LEU A 97 -17.71 22.53 9.26
N SER A 98 -17.36 21.28 8.97
CA SER A 98 -16.04 20.70 9.21
C SER A 98 -15.42 20.28 7.89
N TRP A 99 -14.12 20.48 7.73
CA TRP A 99 -13.42 20.06 6.52
C TRP A 99 -11.97 19.70 6.84
N PHE A 100 -11.36 18.93 5.97
CA PHE A 100 -9.94 18.59 6.06
C PHE A 100 -9.27 18.57 4.69
N ILE A 101 -7.95 18.73 4.73
CA ILE A 101 -7.04 18.46 3.63
C ILE A 101 -5.86 17.63 4.15
N SER A 102 -5.52 16.59 3.44
CA SER A 102 -4.36 15.76 3.75
C SER A 102 -3.56 15.54 2.47
N ALA A 103 -2.26 15.73 2.56
CA ALA A 103 -1.34 15.47 1.46
C ALA A 103 -0.24 14.53 1.97
N SER A 104 -0.02 13.45 1.26
CA SER A 104 0.99 12.45 1.58
C SER A 104 1.98 12.35 0.43
N TRP A 105 3.23 12.16 0.77
CA TRP A 105 4.29 11.98 -0.19
C TRP A 105 5.25 10.90 0.32
N TYR A 106 5.76 10.08 -0.59
CA TYR A 106 6.86 9.21 -0.28
C TYR A 106 7.85 9.09 -1.45
N LYS A 107 9.07 8.70 -1.09
CA LYS A 107 10.17 8.42 -2.00
C LYS A 107 10.93 7.21 -1.48
N GLY A 108 11.08 6.21 -2.32
CA GLY A 108 11.94 5.08 -2.05
C GLY A 108 13.38 5.32 -2.51
N SER A 109 14.30 4.59 -1.93
CA SER A 109 15.67 4.44 -2.37
C SER A 109 15.95 3.01 -2.79
N LYS A 110 16.95 2.82 -3.63
CA LYS A 110 17.29 1.52 -4.20
C LYS A 110 17.81 0.56 -3.14
N GLY A 111 17.21 -0.61 -3.03
CA GLY A 111 17.61 -1.61 -2.02
C GLY A 111 18.31 -2.85 -2.56
N ILE A 112 18.11 -3.18 -3.84
CA ILE A 112 18.76 -4.32 -4.48
C ILE A 112 19.79 -3.79 -5.47
N ASP A 113 21.06 -3.81 -5.08
CA ASP A 113 22.14 -3.28 -5.91
C ASP A 113 22.44 -4.11 -7.16
N ASN A 114 22.07 -5.38 -7.14
CA ASN A 114 22.31 -6.29 -8.26
C ASN A 114 21.13 -7.24 -8.45
N THR A 115 20.23 -6.88 -9.38
CA THR A 115 19.06 -7.69 -9.73
C THR A 115 19.48 -9.08 -10.23
N GLN A 116 20.57 -9.21 -10.96
CA GLN A 116 21.04 -10.52 -11.45
C GLN A 116 21.44 -11.43 -10.31
N LYS A 117 22.13 -10.91 -9.30
CA LYS A 117 22.48 -11.68 -8.11
C LYS A 117 21.24 -12.13 -7.34
N ALA A 118 20.27 -11.25 -7.14
CA ALA A 118 19.02 -11.57 -6.46
C ALA A 118 18.20 -12.62 -7.24
N VAL A 119 18.17 -12.55 -8.56
CA VAL A 119 17.54 -13.57 -9.44
C VAL A 119 18.26 -14.91 -9.30
N ALA A 120 19.58 -14.92 -9.32
CA ALA A 120 20.38 -16.14 -9.17
C ALA A 120 20.13 -16.80 -7.79
N GLU A 121 20.13 -16.04 -6.71
CA GLU A 121 19.81 -16.54 -5.37
C GLU A 121 18.36 -17.08 -5.26
N ALA A 122 17.42 -16.42 -5.94
CA ALA A 122 16.03 -16.88 -6.00
C ALA A 122 15.91 -18.19 -6.78
N ILE A 123 16.61 -18.34 -7.88
CA ILE A 123 16.67 -19.59 -8.66
C ILE A 123 17.25 -20.71 -7.82
N ASP A 124 18.38 -20.49 -7.15
CA ASP A 124 19.02 -21.49 -6.28
C ASP A 124 18.08 -21.95 -5.15
N SER A 125 17.39 -21.00 -4.51
CA SER A 125 16.46 -21.31 -3.42
C SER A 125 15.19 -22.03 -3.87
N SER A 126 14.79 -21.89 -5.13
CA SER A 126 13.59 -22.50 -5.74
C SER A 126 13.84 -23.84 -6.43
N GLY A 127 15.02 -24.44 -6.25
CA GLY A 127 15.37 -25.72 -6.86
C GLY A 127 16.09 -25.61 -8.20
N GLY A 128 16.65 -24.44 -8.52
CA GLY A 128 17.38 -24.22 -9.75
C GLY A 128 18.57 -25.16 -9.95
N GLN A 129 19.25 -25.55 -8.87
CA GLN A 129 20.31 -26.58 -8.93
C GLN A 129 19.80 -27.92 -9.44
N THR A 130 18.59 -28.32 -9.01
CA THR A 130 17.95 -29.55 -9.50
C THR A 130 17.64 -29.45 -10.99
N LEU A 131 17.13 -28.31 -11.45
CA LEU A 131 16.86 -28.06 -12.86
C LEU A 131 18.14 -28.09 -13.72
N GLN A 132 19.22 -27.47 -13.23
CA GLN A 132 20.51 -27.51 -13.90
C GLN A 132 21.07 -28.94 -13.98
N GLN A 133 20.95 -29.73 -12.92
CA GLN A 133 21.35 -31.12 -12.91
C GLN A 133 20.55 -31.97 -13.92
N LEU A 134 19.22 -31.80 -13.95
CA LEU A 134 18.35 -32.49 -14.90
C LEU A 134 18.67 -32.10 -16.36
N THR A 135 18.97 -30.83 -16.60
CA THR A 135 19.40 -30.33 -17.90
C THR A 135 20.71 -31.01 -18.32
N LEU A 136 21.68 -31.06 -17.42
CA LEU A 136 22.97 -31.71 -17.67
C LEU A 136 22.83 -33.24 -17.92
N ILE A 137 22.04 -33.94 -17.12
CA ILE A 137 21.77 -35.37 -17.29
C ILE A 137 21.12 -35.62 -18.65
N SER A 138 20.15 -34.85 -19.05
CA SER A 138 19.51 -34.96 -20.37
C SER A 138 20.49 -34.77 -21.53
N ALA A 139 21.39 -33.81 -21.41
CA ALA A 139 22.45 -33.56 -22.39
C ALA A 139 23.41 -34.75 -22.48
N MET A 140 23.84 -35.28 -21.33
CA MET A 140 24.75 -36.47 -21.27
C MET A 140 24.08 -37.75 -21.79
N ALA A 141 22.77 -37.90 -21.61
CA ALA A 141 22.00 -38.99 -22.13
C ALA A 141 21.69 -38.88 -23.64
N GLY A 142 22.03 -37.74 -24.27
CA GLY A 142 21.74 -37.46 -25.67
C GLY A 142 20.27 -37.13 -25.93
N ASP A 143 19.47 -36.92 -24.91
CA ASP A 143 18.05 -36.57 -25.02
C ASP A 143 17.92 -35.05 -25.25
N MET A 144 18.15 -34.66 -26.49
CA MET A 144 18.10 -33.23 -26.89
C MET A 144 16.71 -32.61 -26.77
N ALA A 145 15.64 -33.40 -26.80
CA ALA A 145 14.29 -32.89 -26.64
C ALA A 145 14.03 -32.45 -25.20
N THR A 146 14.36 -33.32 -24.24
CA THR A 146 14.27 -33.04 -22.81
C THR A 146 15.24 -31.93 -22.39
N TYR A 147 16.47 -31.94 -22.92
CA TYR A 147 17.44 -30.85 -22.70
C TYR A 147 16.84 -29.47 -23.06
N LYS A 148 16.32 -29.33 -24.28
CA LYS A 148 15.72 -28.06 -24.76
C LYS A 148 14.48 -27.66 -23.93
N ALA A 149 13.70 -28.63 -23.46
CA ALA A 149 12.54 -28.35 -22.62
C ALA A 149 12.97 -27.78 -21.25
N TYR A 150 13.99 -28.35 -20.60
CA TYR A 150 14.52 -27.84 -19.35
C TYR A 150 15.20 -26.47 -19.50
N GLU A 151 15.97 -26.27 -20.58
CA GLU A 151 16.58 -24.98 -20.90
C GLU A 151 15.51 -23.88 -21.10
N ALA A 152 14.48 -24.17 -21.88
CA ALA A 152 13.38 -23.24 -22.10
C ALA A 152 12.62 -22.90 -20.81
N TYR A 153 12.42 -23.88 -19.95
CA TYR A 153 11.78 -23.68 -18.65
C TYR A 153 12.63 -22.81 -17.72
N GLY A 154 13.96 -23.06 -17.66
CA GLY A 154 14.90 -22.25 -16.91
C GLY A 154 14.90 -20.78 -17.34
N ASN A 155 14.98 -20.53 -18.64
CA ASN A 155 14.93 -19.19 -19.21
C ASN A 155 13.60 -18.47 -18.88
N MET A 156 12.49 -19.21 -18.87
CA MET A 156 11.18 -18.65 -18.52
C MET A 156 11.10 -18.26 -17.03
N ILE A 157 11.65 -19.08 -16.13
CA ILE A 157 11.75 -18.77 -14.70
C ILE A 157 12.61 -17.50 -14.51
N GLU A 158 13.79 -17.45 -15.11
CA GLU A 158 14.71 -16.32 -15.01
C GLU A 158 14.05 -15.01 -15.49
N ALA A 159 13.38 -15.06 -16.65
CA ALA A 159 12.66 -13.91 -17.19
C ALA A 159 11.55 -13.43 -16.26
N GLN A 160 10.78 -14.35 -15.68
CA GLN A 160 9.70 -14.03 -14.73
C GLN A 160 10.24 -13.42 -13.42
N LEU A 161 11.32 -13.98 -12.89
CA LEU A 161 11.97 -13.46 -11.69
C LEU A 161 12.55 -12.05 -11.95
N THR A 162 13.29 -11.90 -13.05
CA THR A 162 13.84 -10.60 -13.47
C THR A 162 12.75 -9.54 -13.62
N GLN A 163 11.63 -9.89 -14.24
CA GLN A 163 10.50 -8.99 -14.35
C GLN A 163 9.92 -8.61 -12.97
N THR A 164 9.80 -9.58 -12.07
CA THR A 164 9.24 -9.38 -10.72
C THR A 164 10.13 -8.43 -9.90
N PHE A 165 11.45 -8.67 -9.88
CA PHE A 165 12.40 -7.81 -9.19
C PHE A 165 12.45 -6.40 -9.80
N ASN A 166 12.51 -6.29 -11.12
CA ASN A 166 12.51 -4.99 -11.79
C ASN A 166 11.23 -4.18 -11.52
N LYS A 167 10.07 -4.84 -11.41
CA LYS A 167 8.83 -4.14 -11.03
C LYS A 167 8.90 -3.59 -9.62
N ALA A 168 9.40 -4.38 -8.66
CA ALA A 168 9.56 -3.97 -7.27
C ALA A 168 10.54 -2.80 -7.14
N LEU A 169 11.70 -2.87 -7.79
CA LEU A 169 12.71 -1.81 -7.78
C LEU A 169 12.22 -0.52 -8.42
N LYS A 170 11.56 -0.62 -9.57
CA LYS A 170 10.99 0.55 -10.25
C LYS A 170 9.96 1.27 -9.38
N TRP A 171 9.20 0.53 -8.61
CA TRP A 171 8.25 1.13 -7.67
C TRP A 171 8.99 1.91 -6.57
N ASN A 172 9.99 1.29 -5.94
CA ASN A 172 10.69 1.91 -4.81
C ASN A 172 11.52 3.14 -5.20
N GLU A 173 12.04 3.20 -6.42
CA GLU A 173 12.80 4.35 -6.92
C GLU A 173 11.93 5.57 -7.27
N LYS A 174 10.61 5.46 -7.22
CA LYS A 174 9.70 6.52 -7.69
C LYS A 174 9.15 7.35 -6.53
N HIS A 175 8.98 8.63 -6.84
CA HIS A 175 8.18 9.51 -6.00
C HIS A 175 6.71 9.19 -6.16
N SER A 176 6.00 9.24 -5.07
CA SER A 176 4.56 9.08 -5.06
C SER A 176 3.92 10.09 -4.14
N TRP A 177 2.68 10.42 -4.44
CA TRP A 177 1.90 11.36 -3.64
C TRP A 177 0.42 11.01 -3.71
N ALA A 178 -0.30 11.43 -2.70
CA ALA A 178 -1.74 11.41 -2.66
C ALA A 178 -2.28 12.66 -1.98
N VAL A 179 -3.50 13.03 -2.35
CA VAL A 179 -4.25 14.10 -1.71
C VAL A 179 -5.61 13.55 -1.31
N HIS A 180 -6.05 13.90 -0.11
CA HIS A 180 -7.37 13.55 0.42
C HIS A 180 -8.02 14.82 0.98
N LEU A 181 -9.19 15.13 0.48
CA LEU A 181 -9.99 16.29 0.87
C LEU A 181 -11.34 15.81 1.37
N GLY A 182 -11.91 16.47 2.34
CA GLY A 182 -13.26 16.16 2.78
C GLY A 182 -13.93 17.37 3.42
N ALA A 183 -15.25 17.41 3.30
CA ALA A 183 -16.08 18.37 3.99
C ALA A 183 -17.36 17.68 4.49
N ARG A 184 -17.81 18.09 5.66
CA ARG A 184 -19.05 17.62 6.27
C ARG A 184 -19.80 18.78 6.88
N TYR A 185 -21.10 18.82 6.65
CA TYR A 185 -22.01 19.77 7.27
C TYR A 185 -22.98 19.03 8.21
N ASP A 186 -23.03 19.46 9.46
CA ASP A 186 -23.89 18.89 10.49
C ASP A 186 -25.19 19.68 10.55
N PHE A 187 -26.23 19.27 9.76
CA PHE A 187 -27.52 19.97 9.66
C PHE A 187 -28.28 19.99 10.98
N THR A 188 -28.22 18.86 11.68
CA THR A 188 -28.73 18.71 13.05
C THR A 188 -27.73 17.89 13.87
N LYS A 189 -28.01 17.70 15.15
CA LYS A 189 -27.19 16.79 15.99
C LYS A 189 -27.23 15.35 15.49
N GLU A 190 -28.35 14.99 14.87
CA GLU A 190 -28.61 13.61 14.41
C GLU A 190 -28.21 13.42 12.94
N PHE A 191 -28.36 14.44 12.08
CA PHE A 191 -28.12 14.26 10.65
C PHE A 191 -26.97 15.11 10.13
N LYS A 192 -26.05 14.43 9.45
CA LYS A 192 -24.84 15.02 8.85
C LYS A 192 -24.69 14.55 7.41
N LEU A 193 -24.22 15.43 6.53
CA LEU A 193 -23.91 15.11 5.15
C LEU A 193 -22.47 15.49 4.87
N GLY A 194 -21.75 14.62 4.18
CA GLY A 194 -20.37 14.87 3.83
C GLY A 194 -20.01 14.37 2.44
N ALA A 195 -18.90 14.92 1.93
CA ALA A 195 -18.29 14.46 0.70
C ALA A 195 -16.76 14.44 0.86
N GLU A 196 -16.13 13.45 0.23
CA GLU A 196 -14.69 13.28 0.24
C GLU A 196 -14.18 13.06 -1.18
N PHE A 197 -12.99 13.53 -1.44
CA PHE A 197 -12.24 13.30 -2.66
C PHE A 197 -10.85 12.80 -2.31
N PHE A 198 -10.43 11.72 -2.95
CA PHE A 198 -9.08 11.21 -2.85
C PHE A 198 -8.46 11.07 -4.24
N HIS A 199 -7.18 11.40 -4.36
CA HIS A 199 -6.39 11.11 -5.54
C HIS A 199 -5.06 10.50 -5.14
N GLY A 200 -4.74 9.34 -5.72
CA GLY A 200 -3.44 8.69 -5.59
C GLY A 200 -2.69 8.67 -6.93
N SER A 201 -1.43 9.07 -6.91
CA SER A 201 -0.57 9.07 -8.10
C SER A 201 -0.20 7.66 -8.56
N LYS A 202 0.42 7.55 -9.75
CA LYS A 202 0.78 6.28 -10.41
C LYS A 202 1.48 5.25 -9.53
N TYR A 203 2.35 5.69 -8.62
CA TYR A 203 3.14 4.82 -7.75
C TYR A 203 2.64 4.85 -6.30
N TRP A 204 1.47 5.44 -6.08
CA TRP A 204 0.91 5.55 -4.75
C TRP A 204 0.68 4.18 -4.10
N TYR A 205 1.03 4.11 -2.84
CA TYR A 205 0.78 2.99 -1.97
C TYR A 205 0.40 3.48 -0.58
N SER A 206 -0.80 3.17 -0.16
CA SER A 206 -1.20 3.43 1.22
C SER A 206 -0.64 2.35 2.13
N MET A 207 0.03 2.74 3.20
CA MET A 207 0.45 1.83 4.27
C MET A 207 -0.72 1.48 5.20
N SER A 208 -1.89 2.09 4.99
CA SER A 208 -3.10 1.74 5.71
C SER A 208 -3.58 0.35 5.27
N ARG A 209 -4.29 -0.32 6.17
CA ARG A 209 -4.99 -1.55 5.87
C ARG A 209 -6.47 -1.28 5.85
N THR A 210 -7.19 -2.09 5.10
CA THR A 210 -8.64 -2.18 5.20
C THR A 210 -9.04 -2.25 6.67
N GLY A 211 -9.93 -1.38 7.08
CA GLY A 211 -10.42 -1.28 8.45
C GLY A 211 -11.88 -0.90 8.47
N ILE A 212 -12.45 -0.78 9.66
CA ILE A 212 -13.86 -0.36 9.83
C ILE A 212 -14.11 1.02 9.21
N SER A 213 -13.10 1.91 9.28
CA SER A 213 -13.21 3.28 8.72
C SER A 213 -12.99 3.35 7.21
N ASP A 214 -12.38 2.35 6.61
CA ASP A 214 -12.11 2.25 5.18
C ASP A 214 -12.18 0.78 4.73
N PRO A 215 -13.38 0.18 4.72
CA PRO A 215 -13.56 -1.23 4.43
C PRO A 215 -13.22 -1.58 2.97
N LEU A 216 -13.19 -0.59 2.09
CA LEU A 216 -12.90 -0.74 0.67
C LEU A 216 -11.45 -0.44 0.32
N ASP A 217 -10.64 0.01 1.30
CA ASP A 217 -9.25 0.43 1.10
C ASP A 217 -9.09 1.45 -0.06
N PHE A 218 -10.05 2.36 -0.20
CA PHE A 218 -10.07 3.32 -1.31
C PHE A 218 -8.88 4.29 -1.25
N ARG A 219 -8.27 4.48 -0.06
CA ARG A 219 -7.02 5.26 0.10
C ARG A 219 -5.81 4.63 -0.58
N ASN A 220 -5.93 3.39 -1.03
CA ASN A 220 -4.90 2.70 -1.83
C ASN A 220 -5.16 2.81 -3.35
N THR A 221 -6.12 3.59 -3.76
CA THR A 221 -6.45 3.81 -5.18
C THR A 221 -5.35 4.62 -5.87
N ARG A 222 -5.02 4.23 -7.09
CA ARG A 222 -4.18 4.98 -8.04
C ARG A 222 -5.07 5.56 -9.11
N GLY A 223 -5.57 6.76 -8.88
CA GLY A 223 -6.64 7.40 -9.61
C GLY A 223 -7.47 8.25 -8.68
N ASN A 224 -8.75 8.40 -8.95
CA ASN A 224 -9.66 9.27 -8.23
C ASN A 224 -10.72 8.47 -7.48
N VAL A 225 -11.07 8.93 -6.30
CA VAL A 225 -12.20 8.43 -5.51
C VAL A 225 -13.07 9.61 -5.10
N TYR A 226 -14.36 9.48 -5.32
CA TYR A 226 -15.38 10.42 -4.90
C TYR A 226 -16.34 9.70 -3.97
N ASP A 227 -16.48 10.18 -2.75
CA ASP A 227 -17.41 9.62 -1.77
C ASP A 227 -18.40 10.68 -1.30
N ILE A 228 -19.69 10.35 -1.31
CA ILE A 228 -20.74 11.18 -0.74
C ILE A 228 -21.47 10.34 0.28
N TYR A 229 -21.64 10.86 1.49
CA TYR A 229 -22.23 10.09 2.57
C TYR A 229 -23.16 10.91 3.46
N GLY A 230 -24.19 10.24 3.96
CA GLY A 230 -25.03 10.71 5.05
C GLY A 230 -24.77 9.92 6.33
N ILE A 231 -24.73 10.61 7.47
CA ILE A 231 -24.64 9.98 8.79
C ILE A 231 -25.89 10.32 9.55
N TRP A 232 -26.52 9.30 10.12
CA TRP A 232 -27.63 9.41 11.03
C TRP A 232 -27.23 8.90 12.41
N GLN A 233 -27.03 9.82 13.36
CA GLN A 233 -26.74 9.52 14.74
C GLN A 233 -28.03 9.08 15.43
N LEU A 234 -28.11 7.83 15.85
CA LEU A 234 -29.28 7.27 16.51
C LEU A 234 -29.29 7.60 18.01
N ASP A 235 -28.10 7.48 18.62
CA ASP A 235 -27.83 7.90 20.00
C ASP A 235 -26.35 8.22 20.19
N PHE A 236 -25.89 8.40 21.43
CA PHE A 236 -24.51 8.73 21.75
C PHE A 236 -23.49 7.69 21.25
N ASN A 237 -23.88 6.42 21.20
CA ASN A 237 -23.01 5.29 20.90
C ASN A 237 -23.29 4.65 19.54
N GLN A 238 -24.29 5.10 18.78
CA GLN A 238 -24.76 4.39 17.59
C GLN A 238 -25.03 5.36 16.45
N TYR A 239 -24.55 5.01 15.26
CA TYR A 239 -24.90 5.73 14.05
C TYR A 239 -25.03 4.80 12.82
N LEU A 240 -25.79 5.28 11.85
CA LEU A 240 -25.86 4.71 10.51
C LEU A 240 -25.12 5.63 9.55
N ARG A 241 -24.30 5.07 8.66
CA ARG A 241 -23.71 5.79 7.53
C ARG A 241 -24.13 5.10 6.24
N LEU A 242 -24.79 5.85 5.36
CA LEU A 242 -25.03 5.47 3.98
C LEU A 242 -24.07 6.25 3.10
N SER A 243 -23.35 5.57 2.21
CA SER A 243 -22.46 6.23 1.27
C SER A 243 -22.58 5.69 -0.14
N PHE A 244 -22.27 6.56 -1.10
CA PHE A 244 -22.03 6.24 -2.50
C PHE A 244 -20.60 6.64 -2.84
N THR A 245 -19.79 5.65 -3.25
CA THR A 245 -18.40 5.84 -3.62
C THR A 245 -18.21 5.51 -5.09
N HIS A 246 -17.67 6.46 -5.86
CA HIS A 246 -17.26 6.28 -7.24
C HIS A 246 -15.74 6.26 -7.32
N ILE A 247 -15.16 5.24 -7.97
CA ILE A 247 -13.73 5.05 -8.11
C ILE A 247 -13.38 4.97 -9.59
N ASP A 248 -12.50 5.87 -10.05
CA ASP A 248 -11.85 5.82 -11.35
C ASP A 248 -10.39 5.35 -11.14
N TYR A 249 -10.07 4.16 -11.63
CA TYR A 249 -8.71 3.63 -11.57
C TYR A 249 -7.91 4.06 -12.81
N ASP A 250 -6.92 4.91 -12.63
CA ASP A 250 -5.99 5.29 -13.70
C ASP A 250 -4.91 4.24 -13.92
N TYR A 251 -4.54 3.52 -12.85
CA TYR A 251 -3.48 2.50 -12.86
C TYR A 251 -3.89 1.28 -12.05
N THR A 252 -3.40 0.13 -12.51
CA THR A 252 -3.68 -1.14 -11.85
C THR A 252 -3.17 -1.13 -10.42
N ASN A 253 -4.05 -1.55 -9.53
CA ASN A 253 -3.72 -1.83 -8.14
C ASN A 253 -4.23 -3.24 -7.84
N ASN A 254 -3.35 -4.23 -7.84
CA ASN A 254 -3.72 -5.64 -7.64
C ASN A 254 -4.09 -5.96 -6.19
N GLY A 255 -4.53 -4.97 -5.41
CA GLY A 255 -4.88 -5.14 -3.99
C GLY A 255 -3.68 -5.46 -3.10
N ARG A 256 -2.45 -5.32 -3.63
CA ARG A 256 -1.19 -5.51 -2.92
C ARG A 256 -0.39 -4.22 -3.01
N GLY A 257 0.42 -3.94 -2.01
CA GLY A 257 1.17 -2.71 -1.90
C GLY A 257 2.02 -2.37 -3.13
N ILE A 258 2.56 -3.38 -3.79
CA ILE A 258 3.22 -3.22 -5.09
C ILE A 258 2.32 -3.83 -6.15
N GLY A 259 1.36 -3.07 -6.62
CA GLY A 259 0.57 -3.43 -7.78
C GLY A 259 1.28 -3.11 -9.08
N GLY A 260 0.68 -3.50 -10.20
CA GLY A 260 1.09 -3.04 -11.51
C GLY A 260 0.97 -1.50 -11.60
N THR A 261 1.72 -0.91 -12.51
CA THR A 261 1.61 0.53 -12.84
C THR A 261 1.14 0.71 -14.29
N GLU A 262 0.44 -0.28 -14.78
CA GLU A 262 -0.15 -0.28 -16.13
C GLU A 262 -1.40 0.61 -16.10
N LYS A 263 -1.62 1.35 -17.17
CA LYS A 263 -2.83 2.15 -17.30
C LYS A 263 -4.05 1.24 -17.35
N THR A 264 -5.09 1.61 -16.64
CA THR A 264 -6.41 1.01 -16.73
C THR A 264 -7.45 2.11 -16.80
N ASN A 265 -8.64 1.80 -17.27
CA ASN A 265 -9.81 2.69 -17.25
C ASN A 265 -10.95 2.01 -16.48
N ASP A 266 -10.60 1.16 -15.52
CA ASP A 266 -11.58 0.47 -14.71
C ASP A 266 -12.27 1.44 -13.76
N ARG A 267 -13.54 1.16 -13.48
CA ARG A 267 -14.39 1.97 -12.60
C ARG A 267 -15.13 1.07 -11.65
N ALA A 268 -15.44 1.61 -10.48
CA ALA A 268 -16.30 0.95 -9.53
C ALA A 268 -17.28 1.96 -8.91
N ASP A 269 -18.56 1.59 -8.88
CA ASP A 269 -19.61 2.29 -8.15
C ASP A 269 -20.05 1.43 -6.98
N ILE A 270 -20.00 1.97 -5.78
CA ILE A 270 -20.24 1.22 -4.55
C ILE A 270 -21.25 1.96 -3.69
N ILE A 271 -22.30 1.27 -3.29
CA ILE A 271 -23.23 1.74 -2.27
C ILE A 271 -22.94 0.95 -1.00
N SER A 272 -22.67 1.63 0.10
CA SER A 272 -22.43 0.98 1.38
C SER A 272 -23.35 1.52 2.47
N LEU A 273 -23.81 0.62 3.34
CA LEU A 273 -24.52 0.94 4.56
C LEU A 273 -23.71 0.38 5.73
N MET A 274 -23.28 1.26 6.63
CA MET A 274 -22.56 0.89 7.84
C MET A 274 -23.39 1.24 9.07
N TYR A 275 -23.48 0.30 10.00
CA TYR A 275 -24.00 0.52 11.32
C TYR A 275 -22.85 0.35 12.33
N ASP A 276 -22.55 1.41 13.05
CA ASP A 276 -21.47 1.45 14.07
C ASP A 276 -22.08 1.51 15.46
N VAL A 277 -21.62 0.65 16.34
CA VAL A 277 -22.03 0.60 17.75
C VAL A 277 -20.77 0.60 18.63
N ARG A 278 -20.70 1.53 19.56
CA ARG A 278 -19.58 1.65 20.51
C ARG A 278 -20.07 1.29 21.91
N PHE A 279 -19.41 0.32 22.50
CA PHE A 279 -19.71 -0.19 23.84
C PHE A 279 -18.82 0.44 24.89
#